data_807b630dea8714df29efd34b3fa5628d
#
_entry.id   807b630dea8714df29efd34b3fa5628d
#
_cell.length_a   1.000
_cell.length_b   1.000
_cell.length_c   1.000
_cell.angle_alpha   90.00
_cell.angle_beta   90.00
_cell.angle_gamma   90.00
#
_symmetry.space_group_name_H-M   'P 1'
#
loop_
_entity.id
_entity.type
_entity.pdbx_description
1 polymer ?
#
loop_
_entity_poly.entity_id
_entity_poly.type
_entity_poly.pdbx_seq_one_letter_code
_entity_poly.pdbx_strand_id
1 'polypeptide(L)'
;MMMRMAANHQALTTTANSTTIGNRGKTNYNKAYSTKRRCSSIRIRASSSAVSPTSTAAKAAASDDEWKKLGQVCAVLGSQWGDEGKGKLVDILAREYEVVCRCQGGANAGHTIYDDEGKKYALHLVPSGILNKKALCVVGNGVVVHLPGMFEELDALEKVGVDCAGRMIVSDRAHLLFELHKEVDGLREAELSGNMIGTTKRGIGPAYASKATRNGIRVGDIKNMETFAEKLKALAADAGKRFDGFEYDVDAEIERYGKIRERILPFIADTVEIVNQAHADKKKILVEGANATMLDLDFGTYPFVTSSNPSLGGVCSGLGLAPNKFETIIGVAKAYTTRVGSGPYPTELFGDLAEDLRAIGYEYGTTTGRPRRIGWLDMVALNFASKINGFTHLNITKLDCLSELDEIKIGVAYKLQDGTVTTAFPASIEELEKVEVVYETLPGWNSDISGVRDWKDMPENAKKYVQRVEELSGGVECRFIGVGPGRDAIVIKP
;
A
#
# COMPACT_ATOMS: atom_id res chain seq x y z
N MET A 1 10.79 -18.27 59.63
CA MET A 1 11.96 -17.49 60.04
C MET A 1 11.80 -16.07 59.47
N MET A 2 11.32 -15.17 60.33
CA MET A 2 11.02 -13.76 60.04
C MET A 2 12.31 -12.96 59.87
N MET A 3 12.35 -12.02 58.94
CA MET A 3 13.06 -10.76 59.14
C MET A 3 12.39 -9.65 58.33
N ARG A 4 11.79 -8.73 59.04
CA ARG A 4 11.34 -7.39 58.62
C ARG A 4 12.56 -6.49 58.45
N MET A 5 12.58 -5.61 57.48
CA MET A 5 13.25 -4.31 57.62
C MET A 5 12.40 -3.18 57.01
N ALA A 6 12.42 -2.11 57.77
CA ALA A 6 11.46 -1.01 57.76
C ALA A 6 11.80 0.11 56.75
N ALA A 7 10.81 0.92 56.56
CA ALA A 7 10.74 2.16 55.77
C ALA A 7 11.74 3.24 56.24
N ASN A 8 12.12 4.11 55.30
CA ASN A 8 12.46 5.50 55.58
C ASN A 8 11.86 6.43 54.51
N HIS A 9 10.88 7.18 54.95
CA HIS A 9 10.39 8.38 54.30
C HIS A 9 11.34 9.52 54.57
N GLN A 10 11.79 10.24 53.56
CA GLN A 10 12.20 11.64 53.72
C GLN A 10 11.50 12.47 52.62
N ALA A 11 10.59 13.30 53.08
CA ALA A 11 9.99 14.37 52.32
C ALA A 11 11.01 15.53 52.17
N LEU A 12 11.19 15.99 50.96
CA LEU A 12 11.84 17.27 50.67
C LEU A 12 10.84 18.15 49.92
N THR A 13 10.30 19.08 50.67
CA THR A 13 9.61 20.29 50.19
C THR A 13 10.66 21.22 49.57
N THR A 14 10.46 21.64 48.34
CA THR A 14 11.11 22.84 47.79
C THR A 14 10.10 23.68 47.00
N THR A 15 10.07 24.87 47.43
CA THR A 15 9.33 26.08 47.04
C THR A 15 9.35 26.41 45.56
N ALA A 16 8.19 26.87 45.11
CA ALA A 16 7.98 27.52 43.82
C ALA A 16 8.81 28.80 43.67
N ASN A 17 9.52 28.91 42.55
CA ASN A 17 9.92 30.20 42.02
C ASN A 17 9.45 30.32 40.58
N SER A 18 8.51 31.22 40.37
CA SER A 18 8.03 31.72 39.10
C SER A 18 9.13 32.55 38.41
N THR A 19 9.59 32.11 37.26
CA THR A 19 10.37 32.98 36.37
C THR A 19 9.74 32.95 34.99
N THR A 20 9.15 34.07 34.66
CA THR A 20 8.68 34.47 33.34
C THR A 20 9.86 34.49 32.37
N ILE A 21 9.86 33.62 31.35
CA ILE A 21 10.80 33.72 30.24
C ILE A 21 10.03 34.07 28.97
N GLY A 22 10.46 35.18 28.42
CA GLY A 22 9.88 35.85 27.27
C GLY A 22 9.99 35.12 25.96
N ASN A 23 9.05 35.44 25.17
CA ASN A 23 8.88 35.14 23.75
C ASN A 23 10.07 35.68 22.91
N ARG A 24 10.92 34.76 22.38
CA ARG A 24 11.86 35.11 21.30
C ARG A 24 12.19 33.85 20.47
N GLY A 25 11.94 33.98 19.16
CA GLY A 25 12.63 33.15 18.20
C GLY A 25 11.78 32.58 17.05
N LYS A 26 11.09 33.42 16.26
CA LYS A 26 10.80 33.06 14.87
C LYS A 26 12.10 33.20 14.08
N THR A 27 12.78 32.14 13.79
CA THR A 27 13.90 32.14 12.84
C THR A 27 13.38 31.96 11.42
N ASN A 28 13.50 33.04 10.65
CA ASN A 28 13.36 33.08 9.21
C ASN A 28 14.43 32.21 8.55
N TYR A 29 14.02 31.13 7.88
CA TYR A 29 14.81 30.49 6.83
C TYR A 29 14.32 30.96 5.46
N ASN A 30 14.79 32.17 5.09
CA ASN A 30 14.73 32.65 3.72
C ASN A 30 15.99 33.46 3.49
N LYS A 31 17.06 32.85 2.98
CA LYS A 31 18.12 33.53 2.21
C LYS A 31 19.03 32.50 1.55
N ALA A 32 19.18 32.74 0.28
CA ALA A 32 20.21 32.25 -0.64
C ALA A 32 19.82 31.06 -1.53
N TYR A 33 19.26 31.38 -2.70
CA TYR A 33 19.91 31.07 -3.99
C TYR A 33 19.13 31.79 -5.10
N SER A 34 19.56 33.03 -5.38
CA SER A 34 19.15 33.77 -6.59
C SER A 34 20.23 33.57 -7.64
N THR A 35 20.03 32.65 -8.55
CA THR A 35 20.67 32.69 -9.88
C THR A 35 19.55 32.55 -10.91
N LYS A 36 19.18 33.71 -11.45
CA LYS A 36 18.32 33.81 -12.64
C LYS A 36 18.99 33.11 -13.81
N ARG A 37 18.57 31.92 -14.17
CA ARG A 37 18.66 31.41 -15.55
C ARG A 37 17.22 31.41 -16.11
N ARG A 38 17.10 32.10 -17.27
CA ARG A 38 15.88 32.15 -18.05
C ARG A 38 15.49 30.73 -18.43
N CYS A 39 14.37 30.21 -17.86
CA CYS A 39 13.72 29.05 -18.37
C CYS A 39 12.71 29.50 -19.43
N SER A 40 12.90 29.01 -20.64
CA SER A 40 11.96 29.18 -21.75
C SER A 40 10.65 28.49 -21.42
N SER A 41 9.56 29.21 -21.58
CA SER A 41 8.19 28.71 -21.41
C SER A 41 7.91 27.54 -22.34
N ILE A 42 7.78 26.35 -21.79
CA ILE A 42 7.31 25.16 -22.51
C ILE A 42 5.79 25.29 -22.69
N ARG A 43 5.37 25.50 -23.94
CA ARG A 43 3.95 25.44 -24.33
C ARG A 43 3.54 23.96 -24.45
N ILE A 44 2.69 23.49 -23.56
CA ILE A 44 2.02 22.20 -23.68
C ILE A 44 1.04 22.28 -24.86
N ARG A 45 1.34 21.56 -25.94
CA ARG A 45 0.37 21.27 -27.01
C ARG A 45 -0.34 19.97 -26.63
N ALA A 46 -1.60 20.08 -26.24
CA ALA A 46 -2.50 18.93 -26.20
C ALA A 46 -2.77 18.47 -27.63
N SER A 47 -2.14 17.39 -28.06
CA SER A 47 -2.48 16.72 -29.31
C SER A 47 -3.44 15.57 -29.01
N SER A 48 -4.73 15.77 -29.32
CA SER A 48 -5.70 14.68 -29.44
C SER A 48 -5.48 13.99 -30.77
N SER A 49 -4.75 12.89 -30.81
CA SER A 49 -4.72 11.99 -31.97
C SER A 49 -5.55 10.75 -31.67
N ALA A 50 -6.66 10.63 -32.40
CA ALA A 50 -7.48 9.43 -32.46
C ALA A 50 -6.66 8.30 -33.12
N VAL A 51 -6.39 7.23 -32.36
CA VAL A 51 -5.73 6.02 -32.88
C VAL A 51 -6.78 5.10 -33.47
N SER A 52 -6.63 4.75 -34.77
CA SER A 52 -7.48 3.80 -35.48
C SER A 52 -7.23 2.35 -34.98
N PRO A 53 -8.27 1.50 -34.85
CA PRO A 53 -8.15 0.16 -34.31
C PRO A 53 -7.89 -0.88 -35.39
N THR A 54 -6.65 -1.06 -35.80
CA THR A 54 -6.30 -2.22 -36.66
C THR A 54 -4.84 -2.64 -36.43
N SER A 55 -4.55 -3.34 -35.31
CA SER A 55 -3.42 -4.29 -35.17
C SER A 55 -3.37 -4.97 -33.80
N THR A 56 -4.40 -4.87 -32.99
CA THR A 56 -4.39 -5.23 -31.56
C THR A 56 -4.53 -6.73 -31.29
N ALA A 57 -5.14 -7.51 -32.17
CA ALA A 57 -5.46 -8.92 -31.88
C ALA A 57 -4.23 -9.87 -31.87
N ALA A 58 -3.26 -9.67 -32.75
CA ALA A 58 -2.10 -10.57 -32.84
C ALA A 58 -1.01 -10.28 -31.76
N LYS A 59 -0.94 -9.02 -31.26
CA LYS A 59 -0.01 -8.63 -30.18
C LYS A 59 -0.54 -8.99 -28.79
N ALA A 60 -1.87 -9.05 -28.60
CA ALA A 60 -2.49 -9.52 -27.36
C ALA A 60 -2.19 -11.00 -27.08
N ALA A 61 -2.16 -11.84 -28.13
CA ALA A 61 -1.91 -13.27 -27.98
C ALA A 61 -0.47 -13.62 -27.50
N ALA A 62 0.55 -12.82 -27.89
CA ALA A 62 1.93 -13.03 -27.45
C ALA A 62 2.16 -12.62 -25.99
N SER A 63 1.41 -11.64 -25.49
CA SER A 63 1.46 -11.23 -24.08
C SER A 63 0.75 -12.24 -23.17
N ASP A 64 -0.33 -12.87 -23.63
CA ASP A 64 -1.10 -13.84 -22.83
C ASP A 64 -0.28 -15.10 -22.48
N ASP A 65 0.68 -15.50 -23.31
CA ASP A 65 1.54 -16.65 -23.02
C ASP A 65 2.59 -16.36 -21.92
N GLU A 66 3.05 -15.12 -21.78
CA GLU A 66 4.00 -14.73 -20.72
C GLU A 66 3.36 -14.75 -19.33
N TRP A 67 2.10 -14.31 -19.21
CA TRP A 67 1.38 -14.37 -17.93
C TRP A 67 1.12 -15.80 -17.45
N LYS A 68 0.96 -16.73 -18.38
CA LYS A 68 0.77 -18.17 -18.07
C LYS A 68 2.02 -18.82 -17.52
N LYS A 69 3.22 -18.30 -17.82
CA LYS A 69 4.50 -18.81 -17.33
C LYS A 69 4.76 -18.51 -15.85
N LEU A 70 4.01 -17.56 -15.26
CA LEU A 70 4.12 -17.27 -13.85
C LEU A 70 3.65 -18.47 -13.01
N GLY A 71 4.29 -18.64 -11.85
CA GLY A 71 4.09 -19.79 -10.98
C GLY A 71 2.65 -19.97 -10.51
N GLN A 72 2.39 -21.14 -9.92
CA GLN A 72 1.07 -21.48 -9.40
C GLN A 72 0.60 -20.49 -8.34
N VAL A 73 1.48 -20.08 -7.43
CA VAL A 73 1.21 -19.05 -6.43
C VAL A 73 2.03 -17.81 -6.74
N CYS A 74 1.35 -16.74 -7.07
CA CYS A 74 1.95 -15.43 -7.37
C CYS A 74 1.51 -14.39 -6.36
N ALA A 75 2.46 -13.67 -5.74
CA ALA A 75 2.18 -12.52 -4.90
C ALA A 75 2.60 -11.22 -5.59
N VAL A 76 1.74 -10.21 -5.57
CA VAL A 76 2.00 -8.85 -6.06
C VAL A 76 2.06 -7.90 -4.89
N LEU A 77 3.26 -7.41 -4.55
CA LEU A 77 3.54 -6.64 -3.34
C LEU A 77 4.11 -5.26 -3.69
N GLY A 78 3.78 -4.25 -2.89
CA GLY A 78 4.39 -2.93 -3.02
C GLY A 78 5.78 -2.90 -2.40
N SER A 79 6.72 -2.27 -3.08
CA SER A 79 8.13 -2.21 -2.66
C SER A 79 8.56 -0.87 -2.08
N GLN A 80 7.73 0.17 -2.21
CA GLN A 80 8.03 1.55 -1.79
C GLN A 80 7.11 1.98 -0.62
N TRP A 81 6.48 3.17 -0.69
CA TRP A 81 5.56 3.70 0.32
C TRP A 81 4.08 3.67 -0.09
N GLY A 82 3.69 2.72 -0.92
CA GLY A 82 2.33 2.59 -1.44
C GLY A 82 2.11 3.37 -2.74
N ASP A 83 0.91 3.21 -3.30
CA ASP A 83 0.50 3.88 -4.54
C ASP A 83 1.38 3.57 -5.78
N GLU A 84 2.13 2.45 -5.77
CA GLU A 84 3.00 2.04 -6.88
C GLU A 84 2.23 1.63 -8.14
N GLY A 85 0.91 1.50 -8.07
CA GLY A 85 0.09 1.10 -9.21
C GLY A 85 -0.10 -0.42 -9.34
N LYS A 86 -0.04 -1.15 -8.22
CA LYS A 86 -0.28 -2.61 -8.15
C LYS A 86 -1.57 -3.06 -8.81
N GLY A 87 -2.64 -2.28 -8.66
CA GLY A 87 -3.98 -2.64 -9.15
C GLY A 87 -4.02 -3.00 -10.63
N LYS A 88 -3.27 -2.31 -11.48
CA LYS A 88 -3.19 -2.62 -12.92
C LYS A 88 -2.61 -4.02 -13.18
N LEU A 89 -1.48 -4.33 -12.55
CA LEU A 89 -0.86 -5.65 -12.72
C LEU A 89 -1.75 -6.77 -12.13
N VAL A 90 -2.32 -6.56 -10.96
CA VAL A 90 -3.25 -7.52 -10.34
C VAL A 90 -4.45 -7.80 -11.24
N ASP A 91 -5.03 -6.77 -11.83
CA ASP A 91 -6.17 -6.91 -12.75
C ASP A 91 -5.82 -7.71 -14.02
N ILE A 92 -4.64 -7.46 -14.60
CA ILE A 92 -4.14 -8.23 -15.74
C ILE A 92 -3.97 -9.71 -15.34
N LEU A 93 -3.27 -9.95 -14.23
CA LEU A 93 -2.97 -11.30 -13.76
C LEU A 93 -4.23 -12.05 -13.31
N ALA A 94 -5.20 -11.37 -12.72
CA ALA A 94 -6.44 -11.99 -12.25
C ALA A 94 -7.20 -12.74 -13.36
N ARG A 95 -6.93 -12.46 -14.63
CA ARG A 95 -7.51 -13.21 -15.77
C ARG A 95 -6.98 -14.62 -15.91
N GLU A 96 -5.75 -14.85 -15.44
CA GLU A 96 -5.04 -16.13 -15.54
C GLU A 96 -5.08 -16.95 -14.23
N TYR A 97 -5.69 -16.40 -13.17
CA TYR A 97 -5.72 -17.00 -11.86
C TYR A 97 -7.14 -17.35 -11.42
N GLU A 98 -7.32 -18.54 -10.85
CA GLU A 98 -8.62 -19.07 -10.43
C GLU A 98 -9.01 -18.62 -9.03
N VAL A 99 -8.03 -18.26 -8.21
CA VAL A 99 -8.23 -17.76 -6.84
C VAL A 99 -7.46 -16.45 -6.66
N VAL A 100 -8.15 -15.39 -6.21
CA VAL A 100 -7.54 -14.08 -5.97
C VAL A 100 -7.76 -13.68 -4.51
N CYS A 101 -6.66 -13.50 -3.77
CA CYS A 101 -6.68 -13.37 -2.33
C CYS A 101 -6.22 -11.98 -1.86
N ARG A 102 -6.95 -11.37 -0.92
CA ARG A 102 -6.47 -10.31 -0.05
C ARG A 102 -6.02 -10.91 1.29
N CYS A 103 -4.83 -10.52 1.77
CA CYS A 103 -4.18 -11.15 2.92
C CYS A 103 -4.06 -10.26 4.15
N GLN A 104 -4.07 -8.94 4.01
CA GLN A 104 -3.90 -7.99 5.12
C GLN A 104 -4.51 -6.61 4.76
N GLY A 105 -4.46 -5.67 5.73
CA GLY A 105 -5.06 -4.35 5.60
C GLY A 105 -6.59 -4.42 5.79
N GLY A 106 -7.27 -3.48 5.21
CA GLY A 106 -8.74 -3.38 5.23
C GLY A 106 -9.18 -2.44 4.12
N ALA A 107 -10.21 -1.64 4.36
CA ALA A 107 -10.70 -0.65 3.41
C ALA A 107 -9.76 0.56 3.20
N ASN A 108 -8.61 0.63 3.89
CA ASN A 108 -7.59 1.67 3.68
C ASN A 108 -6.77 1.46 2.39
N ALA A 109 -6.76 0.28 1.83
CA ALA A 109 -6.20 0.03 0.51
C ALA A 109 -7.25 0.35 -0.56
N GLY A 110 -6.80 0.82 -1.72
CA GLY A 110 -7.70 1.11 -2.83
C GLY A 110 -7.02 0.78 -4.15
N HIS A 111 -7.69 -0.03 -4.98
CA HIS A 111 -7.27 -0.28 -6.34
C HIS A 111 -8.26 0.37 -7.31
N THR A 112 -7.75 1.21 -8.20
CA THR A 112 -8.53 1.71 -9.33
C THR A 112 -8.20 0.88 -10.55
N ILE A 113 -9.20 0.28 -11.13
CA ILE A 113 -9.11 -0.57 -12.32
C ILE A 113 -9.98 0.02 -13.42
N TYR A 114 -9.51 -0.05 -14.65
CA TYR A 114 -10.30 0.31 -15.83
C TYR A 114 -10.49 -0.95 -16.67
N ASP A 115 -11.72 -1.27 -17.03
CA ASP A 115 -11.99 -2.36 -17.97
C ASP A 115 -11.61 -2.00 -19.41
N ASP A 116 -11.83 -2.94 -20.33
CA ASP A 116 -11.49 -2.76 -21.75
C ASP A 116 -12.37 -1.70 -22.44
N GLU A 117 -13.49 -1.32 -21.83
CA GLU A 117 -14.41 -0.28 -22.28
C GLU A 117 -14.07 1.10 -21.64
N GLY A 118 -13.05 1.16 -20.79
CA GLY A 118 -12.63 2.36 -20.06
C GLY A 118 -13.48 2.68 -18.83
N LYS A 119 -14.36 1.79 -18.39
CA LYS A 119 -15.17 1.94 -17.20
C LYS A 119 -14.30 1.77 -15.95
N LYS A 120 -14.43 2.71 -15.03
CA LYS A 120 -13.64 2.77 -13.80
C LYS A 120 -14.32 1.99 -12.68
N TYR A 121 -13.55 1.15 -12.01
CA TYR A 121 -13.90 0.44 -10.78
C TYR A 121 -12.95 0.85 -9.64
N ALA A 122 -13.51 1.24 -8.51
CA ALA A 122 -12.74 1.56 -7.31
C ALA A 122 -13.00 0.47 -6.26
N LEU A 123 -12.03 -0.39 -6.04
CA LEU A 123 -12.11 -1.52 -5.10
C LEU A 123 -11.30 -1.19 -3.85
N HIS A 124 -11.87 -1.44 -2.67
CA HIS A 124 -11.22 -1.17 -1.38
C HIS A 124 -11.00 -2.44 -0.58
N LEU A 125 -12.05 -3.19 -0.30
CA LEU A 125 -12.01 -4.43 0.48
C LEU A 125 -12.18 -5.66 -0.41
N VAL A 126 -13.02 -5.56 -1.43
CA VAL A 126 -13.27 -6.65 -2.38
C VAL A 126 -12.02 -6.90 -3.21
N PRO A 127 -11.54 -8.16 -3.34
CA PRO A 127 -10.39 -8.48 -4.19
C PRO A 127 -10.62 -8.12 -5.65
N SER A 128 -9.58 -7.63 -6.32
CA SER A 128 -9.66 -7.17 -7.73
C SER A 128 -10.10 -8.27 -8.71
N GLY A 129 -9.87 -9.52 -8.35
CA GLY A 129 -10.33 -10.69 -9.12
C GLY A 129 -11.83 -10.78 -9.30
N ILE A 130 -12.65 -10.02 -8.55
CA ILE A 130 -14.11 -10.02 -8.68
C ILE A 130 -14.59 -9.62 -10.10
N LEU A 131 -13.77 -8.84 -10.82
CA LEU A 131 -14.05 -8.46 -12.20
C LEU A 131 -13.85 -9.62 -13.18
N ASN A 132 -13.13 -10.67 -12.81
CA ASN A 132 -12.99 -11.91 -13.58
C ASN A 132 -14.06 -12.92 -13.17
N LYS A 133 -14.98 -13.26 -14.08
CA LYS A 133 -16.12 -14.16 -13.82
C LYS A 133 -15.72 -15.57 -13.35
N LYS A 134 -14.47 -16.00 -13.61
CA LYS A 134 -13.97 -17.35 -13.24
C LYS A 134 -13.25 -17.38 -11.90
N ALA A 135 -12.87 -16.23 -11.34
CA ALA A 135 -12.08 -16.16 -10.12
C ALA A 135 -12.93 -16.29 -8.86
N LEU A 136 -12.46 -17.09 -7.91
CA LEU A 136 -12.91 -17.07 -6.52
C LEU A 136 -12.11 -16.01 -5.76
N CYS A 137 -12.79 -15.04 -5.18
CA CYS A 137 -12.21 -13.97 -4.39
C CYS A 137 -12.18 -14.34 -2.91
N VAL A 138 -11.00 -14.24 -2.28
CA VAL A 138 -10.79 -14.63 -0.90
C VAL A 138 -10.36 -13.42 -0.07
N VAL A 139 -11.11 -13.10 0.97
CA VAL A 139 -10.69 -12.18 2.02
C VAL A 139 -10.12 -13.01 3.18
N GLY A 140 -8.79 -13.01 3.29
CA GLY A 140 -8.03 -13.84 4.22
C GLY A 140 -8.14 -13.40 5.68
N ASN A 141 -7.64 -14.24 6.57
CA ASN A 141 -7.70 -14.06 8.03
C ASN A 141 -6.86 -12.87 8.55
N GLY A 142 -5.94 -12.36 7.76
CA GLY A 142 -5.15 -11.18 8.11
C GLY A 142 -5.86 -9.84 7.86
N VAL A 143 -6.97 -9.85 7.13
CA VAL A 143 -7.74 -8.64 6.81
C VAL A 143 -8.61 -8.22 8.00
N VAL A 144 -8.76 -6.90 8.23
CA VAL A 144 -9.77 -6.34 9.12
C VAL A 144 -10.97 -5.89 8.30
N VAL A 145 -12.14 -6.46 8.59
CA VAL A 145 -13.33 -6.43 7.72
C VAL A 145 -14.41 -5.51 8.29
N HIS A 146 -14.70 -4.42 7.60
CA HIS A 146 -15.87 -3.58 7.88
C HIS A 146 -17.04 -4.06 7.03
N LEU A 147 -17.94 -4.88 7.60
CA LEU A 147 -19.02 -5.51 6.86
C LEU A 147 -19.98 -4.53 6.16
N PRO A 148 -20.42 -3.42 6.80
CA PRO A 148 -21.26 -2.44 6.11
C PRO A 148 -20.62 -1.92 4.83
N GLY A 149 -19.36 -1.46 4.91
CA GLY A 149 -18.64 -0.95 3.74
C GLY A 149 -18.33 -2.01 2.68
N MET A 150 -18.13 -3.27 3.10
CA MET A 150 -17.97 -4.38 2.15
C MET A 150 -19.25 -4.60 1.34
N PHE A 151 -20.42 -4.57 1.98
CA PHE A 151 -21.68 -4.72 1.27
C PHE A 151 -22.05 -3.52 0.41
N GLU A 152 -21.72 -2.30 0.82
CA GLU A 152 -21.85 -1.11 -0.01
C GLU A 152 -21.02 -1.25 -1.30
N GLU A 153 -19.80 -1.78 -1.19
CA GLU A 153 -18.92 -2.03 -2.34
C GLU A 153 -19.47 -3.12 -3.26
N LEU A 154 -19.97 -4.24 -2.70
CA LEU A 154 -20.60 -5.31 -3.46
C LEU A 154 -21.89 -4.83 -4.18
N ASP A 155 -22.75 -4.08 -3.48
CA ASP A 155 -23.98 -3.52 -4.06
C ASP A 155 -23.67 -2.55 -5.20
N ALA A 156 -22.59 -1.77 -5.08
CA ALA A 156 -22.14 -0.87 -6.14
C ALA A 156 -21.64 -1.64 -7.37
N LEU A 157 -20.95 -2.77 -7.17
CA LEU A 157 -20.48 -3.64 -8.25
C LEU A 157 -21.65 -4.34 -8.94
N GLU A 158 -22.63 -4.86 -8.21
CA GLU A 158 -23.82 -5.50 -8.77
C GLU A 158 -24.66 -4.54 -9.58
N LYS A 159 -24.84 -3.29 -9.14
CA LYS A 159 -25.54 -2.23 -9.89
C LYS A 159 -24.93 -1.95 -11.26
N VAL A 160 -23.65 -2.19 -11.43
CA VAL A 160 -22.96 -1.99 -12.71
C VAL A 160 -22.75 -3.30 -13.49
N GLY A 161 -23.42 -4.38 -13.06
CA GLY A 161 -23.48 -5.65 -13.78
C GLY A 161 -22.36 -6.64 -13.46
N VAL A 162 -21.60 -6.42 -12.36
CA VAL A 162 -20.62 -7.41 -11.87
C VAL A 162 -21.35 -8.40 -10.96
N ASP A 163 -21.45 -9.65 -11.39
CA ASP A 163 -22.02 -10.73 -10.59
C ASP A 163 -21.04 -11.12 -9.49
N CYS A 164 -21.42 -10.89 -8.24
CA CYS A 164 -20.62 -11.22 -7.06
C CYS A 164 -21.07 -12.50 -6.33
N ALA A 165 -22.25 -13.04 -6.70
CA ALA A 165 -22.86 -14.15 -5.99
C ALA A 165 -22.01 -15.44 -6.07
N GLY A 166 -21.72 -16.05 -4.90
CA GLY A 166 -20.95 -17.30 -4.80
C GLY A 166 -19.47 -17.20 -5.23
N ARG A 167 -18.99 -16.00 -5.57
CA ARG A 167 -17.61 -15.78 -6.03
C ARG A 167 -16.70 -15.10 -5.03
N MET A 168 -17.19 -14.84 -3.84
CA MET A 168 -16.40 -14.23 -2.77
C MET A 168 -16.61 -14.99 -1.46
N ILE A 169 -15.52 -15.21 -0.73
CA ILE A 169 -15.53 -15.76 0.62
C ILE A 169 -14.70 -14.90 1.56
N VAL A 170 -15.11 -14.89 2.82
CA VAL A 170 -14.47 -14.14 3.91
C VAL A 170 -14.07 -15.12 5.00
N SER A 171 -12.84 -15.02 5.46
CA SER A 171 -12.34 -15.88 6.52
C SER A 171 -13.16 -15.74 7.81
N ASP A 172 -13.60 -16.86 8.37
CA ASP A 172 -14.17 -16.93 9.70
C ASP A 172 -13.23 -16.43 10.81
N ARG A 173 -11.91 -16.45 10.53
CA ARG A 173 -10.84 -15.97 11.43
C ARG A 173 -10.48 -14.50 11.21
N ALA A 174 -10.96 -13.84 10.16
CA ALA A 174 -10.76 -12.40 9.95
C ALA A 174 -11.40 -11.59 11.07
N HIS A 175 -10.81 -10.45 11.45
CA HIS A 175 -11.35 -9.61 12.51
C HIS A 175 -12.32 -8.58 11.97
N LEU A 176 -13.39 -8.33 12.70
CA LEU A 176 -14.35 -7.29 12.38
C LEU A 176 -13.82 -5.92 12.77
N LEU A 177 -14.04 -4.97 11.87
CA LEU A 177 -13.85 -3.56 12.11
C LEU A 177 -15.22 -2.91 12.26
N PHE A 178 -15.43 -2.22 13.37
CA PHE A 178 -16.70 -1.54 13.74
C PHE A 178 -16.55 -0.02 13.62
N GLU A 179 -17.67 0.70 13.67
CA GLU A 179 -17.65 2.17 13.79
C GLU A 179 -16.88 2.62 15.04
N LEU A 180 -16.98 1.86 16.14
CA LEU A 180 -16.17 2.01 17.36
C LEU A 180 -14.66 2.20 17.05
N HIS A 181 -14.13 1.41 16.14
CA HIS A 181 -12.69 1.52 15.78
C HIS A 181 -12.38 2.81 15.02
N LYS A 182 -13.34 3.33 14.23
CA LYS A 182 -13.19 4.61 13.53
C LYS A 182 -13.20 5.78 14.53
N GLU A 183 -14.09 5.70 15.52
CA GLU A 183 -14.16 6.69 16.61
C GLU A 183 -12.86 6.72 17.42
N VAL A 184 -12.36 5.56 17.85
CA VAL A 184 -11.06 5.43 18.53
C VAL A 184 -9.89 5.93 17.68
N ASP A 185 -9.90 5.70 16.35
CA ASP A 185 -8.86 6.22 15.45
C ASP A 185 -8.86 7.75 15.41
N GLY A 186 -10.06 8.36 15.40
CA GLY A 186 -10.23 9.81 15.47
C GLY A 186 -9.74 10.40 16.80
N LEU A 187 -10.10 9.80 17.94
CA LEU A 187 -9.69 10.23 19.27
C LEU A 187 -8.17 10.14 19.46
N ARG A 188 -7.55 9.04 19.01
CA ARG A 188 -6.08 8.89 19.04
C ARG A 188 -5.34 9.95 18.24
N GLU A 189 -5.81 10.25 17.03
CA GLU A 189 -5.22 11.33 16.22
C GLU A 189 -5.37 12.70 16.90
N ALA A 190 -6.48 12.92 17.63
CA ALA A 190 -6.69 14.16 18.40
C ALA A 190 -5.74 14.24 19.61
N GLU A 191 -5.50 13.14 20.33
CA GLU A 191 -4.53 13.06 21.44
C GLU A 191 -3.10 13.41 20.98
N LEU A 192 -2.71 13.03 19.76
CA LEU A 192 -1.38 13.28 19.18
C LEU A 192 -1.18 14.71 18.67
N SER A 193 -2.02 15.67 19.10
CA SER A 193 -2.05 17.07 18.65
C SER A 193 -0.63 17.66 18.45
N GLY A 194 -0.24 17.89 17.19
CA GLY A 194 1.10 18.36 16.80
C GLY A 194 2.03 17.28 16.23
N ASN A 195 1.84 16.01 16.57
CA ASN A 195 2.60 14.85 16.09
C ASN A 195 1.71 13.81 15.41
N MET A 196 0.70 14.26 14.67
CA MET A 196 -0.24 13.38 13.98
C MET A 196 0.48 12.43 13.01
N ILE A 197 0.11 11.16 13.05
CA ILE A 197 0.59 10.14 12.09
C ILE A 197 -0.03 10.40 10.71
N GLY A 198 -1.21 11.03 10.67
CA GLY A 198 -1.95 11.32 9.45
C GLY A 198 -2.76 10.10 8.98
N THR A 199 -3.40 9.39 9.91
CA THR A 199 -4.22 8.22 9.61
C THR A 199 -5.38 8.55 8.67
N THR A 200 -5.93 7.52 8.04
CA THR A 200 -7.12 7.67 7.18
C THR A 200 -8.41 7.78 7.99
N LYS A 201 -8.34 7.69 9.32
CA LYS A 201 -9.48 7.63 10.26
C LYS A 201 -10.51 6.55 9.89
N ARG A 202 -10.03 5.43 9.36
CA ARG A 202 -10.86 4.28 8.97
C ARG A 202 -10.87 3.16 10.01
N GLY A 203 -10.27 3.36 11.18
CA GLY A 203 -10.27 2.41 12.28
C GLY A 203 -9.36 1.19 12.09
N ILE A 204 -8.47 1.20 11.09
CA ILE A 204 -7.59 0.06 10.78
C ILE A 204 -6.65 -0.23 11.94
N GLY A 205 -5.94 0.79 12.45
CA GLY A 205 -5.04 0.67 13.59
C GLY A 205 -5.71 0.14 14.84
N PRO A 206 -6.80 0.74 15.31
CA PRO A 206 -7.56 0.23 16.45
C PRO A 206 -8.08 -1.20 16.28
N ALA A 207 -8.51 -1.61 15.07
CA ALA A 207 -8.95 -2.98 14.83
C ALA A 207 -7.79 -3.99 14.95
N TYR A 208 -6.59 -3.66 14.43
CA TYR A 208 -5.39 -4.49 14.64
C TYR A 208 -4.92 -4.46 16.10
N ALA A 209 -5.04 -3.33 16.80
CA ALA A 209 -4.76 -3.26 18.21
C ALA A 209 -5.68 -4.21 19.02
N SER A 210 -6.98 -4.22 18.73
CA SER A 210 -7.93 -5.16 19.35
C SER A 210 -7.58 -6.63 19.07
N LYS A 211 -7.11 -6.94 17.84
CA LYS A 211 -6.61 -8.27 17.50
C LYS A 211 -5.38 -8.65 18.35
N ALA A 212 -4.41 -7.74 18.50
CA ALA A 212 -3.17 -7.97 19.25
C ALA A 212 -3.42 -8.07 20.76
N THR A 213 -4.33 -7.28 21.31
CA THR A 213 -4.75 -7.33 22.73
C THR A 213 -5.73 -8.46 23.02
N ARG A 214 -6.17 -9.21 22.01
CA ARG A 214 -7.02 -10.40 22.10
C ARG A 214 -8.46 -10.13 22.60
N ASN A 215 -8.93 -8.90 22.46
CA ASN A 215 -10.33 -8.51 22.69
C ASN A 215 -11.11 -8.25 21.38
N GLY A 216 -10.46 -8.47 20.22
CA GLY A 216 -11.10 -8.35 18.91
C GLY A 216 -12.13 -9.45 18.64
N ILE A 217 -13.08 -9.15 17.76
CA ILE A 217 -14.19 -10.03 17.38
C ILE A 217 -13.93 -10.54 15.97
N ARG A 218 -14.07 -11.84 15.75
CA ARG A 218 -13.90 -12.48 14.45
C ARG A 218 -15.19 -12.49 13.65
N VAL A 219 -15.06 -12.56 12.33
CA VAL A 219 -16.20 -12.70 11.42
C VAL A 219 -17.03 -13.96 11.77
N GLY A 220 -16.38 -15.05 12.16
CA GLY A 220 -17.03 -16.28 12.58
C GLY A 220 -17.92 -16.15 13.82
N ASP A 221 -17.64 -15.17 14.70
CA ASP A 221 -18.44 -14.96 15.92
C ASP A 221 -19.88 -14.51 15.61
N ILE A 222 -20.13 -13.90 14.45
CA ILE A 222 -21.47 -13.46 14.03
C ILE A 222 -22.46 -14.62 13.86
N LYS A 223 -21.98 -15.85 13.77
CA LYS A 223 -22.81 -17.05 13.72
C LYS A 223 -23.64 -17.21 14.99
N ASN A 224 -23.11 -16.74 16.15
CA ASN A 224 -23.80 -16.70 17.43
C ASN A 224 -23.95 -15.26 17.90
N MET A 225 -25.13 -14.66 17.71
CA MET A 225 -25.38 -13.25 18.02
C MET A 225 -25.37 -12.94 19.52
N GLU A 226 -25.65 -13.90 20.41
CA GLU A 226 -25.54 -13.69 21.84
C GLU A 226 -24.08 -13.46 22.25
N THR A 227 -23.21 -14.42 21.92
CA THR A 227 -21.75 -14.27 22.16
C THR A 227 -21.15 -13.06 21.45
N PHE A 228 -21.62 -12.75 20.24
CA PHE A 228 -21.21 -11.56 19.50
C PHE A 228 -21.54 -10.28 20.26
N ALA A 229 -22.79 -10.15 20.76
CA ALA A 229 -23.26 -9.00 21.51
C ALA A 229 -22.47 -8.80 22.81
N GLU A 230 -22.23 -9.88 23.57
CA GLU A 230 -21.42 -9.84 24.78
C GLU A 230 -20.00 -9.31 24.50
N LYS A 231 -19.35 -9.86 23.47
CA LYS A 231 -18.01 -9.42 23.07
C LYS A 231 -17.97 -7.95 22.62
N LEU A 232 -18.98 -7.49 21.86
CA LEU A 232 -19.03 -6.11 21.39
C LEU A 232 -19.28 -5.14 22.54
N LYS A 233 -20.16 -5.48 23.50
CA LYS A 233 -20.38 -4.70 24.72
C LYS A 233 -19.10 -4.59 25.56
N ALA A 234 -18.37 -5.69 25.71
CA ALA A 234 -17.10 -5.69 26.43
C ALA A 234 -16.03 -4.81 25.72
N LEU A 235 -15.95 -4.89 24.40
CA LEU A 235 -15.02 -4.10 23.60
C LEU A 235 -15.36 -2.60 23.69
N ALA A 236 -16.63 -2.22 23.61
CA ALA A 236 -17.09 -0.83 23.75
C ALA A 236 -16.82 -0.30 25.16
N ALA A 237 -17.08 -1.08 26.21
CA ALA A 237 -16.80 -0.72 27.58
C ALA A 237 -15.29 -0.50 27.84
N ASP A 238 -14.41 -1.29 27.20
CA ASP A 238 -12.96 -1.11 27.29
C ASP A 238 -12.52 0.20 26.62
N ALA A 239 -13.05 0.51 25.45
CA ALA A 239 -12.78 1.77 24.75
C ALA A 239 -13.25 2.99 25.56
N GLY A 240 -14.45 2.94 26.14
CA GLY A 240 -15.00 4.03 26.97
C GLY A 240 -14.23 4.28 28.27
N LYS A 241 -13.53 3.30 28.80
CA LYS A 241 -12.63 3.48 29.97
C LYS A 241 -11.33 4.20 29.60
N ARG A 242 -10.89 4.07 28.35
CA ARG A 242 -9.59 4.56 27.90
C ARG A 242 -9.65 5.95 27.27
N PHE A 243 -10.74 6.27 26.56
CA PHE A 243 -10.83 7.48 25.76
C PHE A 243 -11.90 8.42 26.31
N ASP A 244 -11.49 9.60 26.78
CA ASP A 244 -12.42 10.65 27.17
C ASP A 244 -13.20 11.14 25.94
N GLY A 245 -14.50 11.33 26.09
CA GLY A 245 -15.37 11.75 24.99
C GLY A 245 -15.74 10.65 24.00
N PHE A 246 -15.44 9.37 24.32
CA PHE A 246 -15.88 8.24 23.50
C PHE A 246 -17.40 8.08 23.60
N GLU A 247 -18.08 8.23 22.46
CA GLU A 247 -19.53 8.07 22.35
C GLU A 247 -19.81 6.98 21.31
N TYR A 248 -20.51 5.92 21.74
CA TYR A 248 -20.82 4.79 20.86
C TYR A 248 -22.09 4.06 21.31
N ASP A 249 -23.07 3.98 20.40
CA ASP A 249 -24.28 3.21 20.60
C ASP A 249 -24.05 1.74 20.23
N VAL A 250 -23.67 0.94 21.24
CA VAL A 250 -23.36 -0.47 21.06
C VAL A 250 -24.61 -1.31 20.73
N ASP A 251 -25.78 -0.94 21.24
CA ASP A 251 -26.99 -1.70 20.99
C ASP A 251 -27.52 -1.47 19.56
N ALA A 252 -27.43 -0.23 19.04
CA ALA A 252 -27.72 0.04 17.64
C ALA A 252 -26.76 -0.70 16.69
N GLU A 253 -25.48 -0.83 17.05
CA GLU A 253 -24.52 -1.59 16.22
C GLU A 253 -24.82 -3.09 16.28
N ILE A 254 -25.20 -3.66 17.43
CA ILE A 254 -25.63 -5.06 17.55
C ILE A 254 -26.85 -5.32 16.68
N GLU A 255 -27.85 -4.44 16.69
CA GLU A 255 -29.03 -4.55 15.84
C GLU A 255 -28.64 -4.50 14.34
N ARG A 256 -27.77 -3.57 13.96
CA ARG A 256 -27.26 -3.44 12.60
C ARG A 256 -26.57 -4.73 12.12
N TYR A 257 -25.71 -5.32 12.96
CA TYR A 257 -25.04 -6.57 12.63
C TYR A 257 -26.00 -7.77 12.63
N GLY A 258 -27.05 -7.75 13.44
CA GLY A 258 -28.14 -8.72 13.37
C GLY A 258 -28.83 -8.72 11.99
N LYS A 259 -29.06 -7.55 11.41
CA LYS A 259 -29.62 -7.40 10.04
C LYS A 259 -28.62 -7.84 8.96
N ILE A 260 -27.33 -7.60 9.15
CA ILE A 260 -26.26 -7.98 8.21
C ILE A 260 -25.98 -9.49 8.27
N ARG A 261 -26.26 -10.15 9.37
CA ARG A 261 -25.93 -11.55 9.63
C ARG A 261 -26.39 -12.49 8.50
N GLU A 262 -27.66 -12.44 8.14
CA GLU A 262 -28.21 -13.33 7.10
C GLU A 262 -27.53 -13.13 5.74
N ARG A 263 -27.05 -11.92 5.48
CA ARG A 263 -26.36 -11.60 4.25
C ARG A 263 -24.91 -12.08 4.24
N ILE A 264 -24.21 -12.05 5.40
CA ILE A 264 -22.80 -12.45 5.48
C ILE A 264 -22.61 -13.96 5.63
N LEU A 265 -23.55 -14.67 6.22
CA LEU A 265 -23.41 -16.11 6.48
C LEU A 265 -22.96 -16.94 5.27
N PRO A 266 -23.48 -16.72 4.04
CA PRO A 266 -23.04 -17.47 2.86
C PRO A 266 -21.58 -17.19 2.43
N PHE A 267 -20.98 -16.08 2.88
CA PHE A 267 -19.60 -15.70 2.56
C PHE A 267 -18.60 -16.28 3.56
N ILE A 268 -19.02 -16.67 4.77
CA ILE A 268 -18.14 -17.10 5.86
C ILE A 268 -17.62 -18.51 5.62
N ALA A 269 -16.30 -18.65 5.47
CA ALA A 269 -15.65 -19.93 5.22
C ALA A 269 -14.31 -20.07 5.96
N ASP A 270 -13.85 -21.32 6.12
CA ASP A 270 -12.45 -21.60 6.47
C ASP A 270 -11.55 -21.36 5.25
N THR A 271 -11.09 -20.14 5.10
CA THR A 271 -10.28 -19.74 3.95
C THR A 271 -8.90 -20.38 3.95
N VAL A 272 -8.37 -20.77 5.12
CA VAL A 272 -7.08 -21.48 5.22
C VAL A 272 -7.19 -22.83 4.53
N GLU A 273 -8.23 -23.61 4.84
CA GLU A 273 -8.47 -24.89 4.19
C GLU A 273 -8.71 -24.73 2.69
N ILE A 274 -9.58 -23.80 2.29
CA ILE A 274 -9.94 -23.58 0.88
C ILE A 274 -8.71 -23.18 0.03
N VAL A 275 -7.89 -22.26 0.52
CA VAL A 275 -6.70 -21.81 -0.24
C VAL A 275 -5.64 -22.92 -0.33
N ASN A 276 -5.43 -23.67 0.76
CA ASN A 276 -4.50 -24.82 0.74
C ASN A 276 -5.01 -25.95 -0.14
N GLN A 277 -6.31 -26.24 -0.17
CA GLN A 277 -6.92 -27.21 -1.06
C GLN A 277 -6.81 -26.77 -2.53
N ALA A 278 -7.07 -25.47 -2.82
CA ALA A 278 -6.88 -24.93 -4.17
C ALA A 278 -5.43 -25.10 -4.65
N HIS A 279 -4.45 -24.92 -3.76
CA HIS A 279 -3.06 -25.20 -4.09
C HIS A 279 -2.80 -26.69 -4.37
N ALA A 280 -3.37 -27.60 -3.54
CA ALA A 280 -3.26 -29.05 -3.75
C ALA A 280 -3.89 -29.49 -5.08
N ASP A 281 -5.01 -28.88 -5.45
CA ASP A 281 -5.74 -29.08 -6.71
C ASP A 281 -5.06 -28.43 -7.92
N LYS A 282 -3.86 -27.87 -7.75
CA LYS A 282 -3.07 -27.18 -8.81
C LYS A 282 -3.74 -25.96 -9.41
N LYS A 283 -4.69 -25.34 -8.71
CA LYS A 283 -5.28 -24.06 -9.12
C LYS A 283 -4.27 -22.94 -8.97
N LYS A 284 -4.31 -21.99 -9.89
CA LYS A 284 -3.49 -20.79 -9.81
C LYS A 284 -4.05 -19.81 -8.78
N ILE A 285 -3.19 -19.35 -7.87
CA ILE A 285 -3.53 -18.47 -6.74
C ILE A 285 -2.76 -17.15 -6.86
N LEU A 286 -3.48 -16.04 -7.02
CA LEU A 286 -2.92 -14.70 -7.00
C LEU A 286 -3.14 -14.05 -5.63
N VAL A 287 -2.08 -13.48 -5.07
CA VAL A 287 -2.18 -12.70 -3.84
C VAL A 287 -1.99 -11.22 -4.13
N GLU A 288 -3.00 -10.46 -3.81
CA GLU A 288 -3.06 -9.02 -3.95
C GLU A 288 -2.65 -8.35 -2.64
N GLY A 289 -1.41 -7.82 -2.60
CA GLY A 289 -0.92 -7.07 -1.45
C GLY A 289 -1.57 -5.69 -1.33
N ALA A 290 -1.92 -5.30 -0.11
CA ALA A 290 -2.32 -3.94 0.22
C ALA A 290 -1.13 -3.16 0.76
N ASN A 291 -1.05 -1.84 0.50
CA ASN A 291 0.06 -0.98 0.93
C ASN A 291 1.42 -1.43 0.35
N ALA A 292 2.52 -1.24 1.08
CA ALA A 292 3.87 -1.54 0.60
C ALA A 292 4.85 -1.77 1.74
N THR A 293 6.02 -2.33 1.44
CA THR A 293 7.03 -2.76 2.41
C THR A 293 7.52 -1.62 3.31
N MET A 294 7.71 -0.40 2.77
CA MET A 294 8.16 0.73 3.58
C MET A 294 7.08 1.29 4.53
N LEU A 295 5.85 0.76 4.43
CA LEU A 295 4.74 1.00 5.36
C LEU A 295 4.47 -0.20 6.27
N ASP A 296 5.29 -1.25 6.24
CA ASP A 296 5.15 -2.42 7.09
C ASP A 296 5.39 -2.05 8.56
N LEU A 297 4.57 -2.61 9.46
CA LEU A 297 4.63 -2.31 10.89
C LEU A 297 5.99 -2.64 11.52
N ASP A 298 6.65 -3.71 11.03
CA ASP A 298 7.92 -4.19 11.57
C ASP A 298 9.13 -3.66 10.79
N PHE A 299 9.00 -3.44 9.48
CA PHE A 299 10.13 -3.12 8.59
C PHE A 299 10.10 -1.71 8.03
N GLY A 300 8.97 -1.04 8.08
CA GLY A 300 8.77 0.29 7.48
C GLY A 300 9.34 1.43 8.31
N THR A 301 9.04 2.65 7.86
CA THR A 301 9.48 3.90 8.51
C THR A 301 8.62 4.22 9.74
N TYR A 302 8.68 3.37 10.76
CA TYR A 302 7.92 3.53 12.00
C TYR A 302 8.24 4.87 12.71
N PRO A 303 7.24 5.65 13.21
CA PRO A 303 5.82 5.27 13.36
C PRO A 303 4.94 5.58 12.13
N PHE A 304 5.49 6.12 11.05
CA PHE A 304 4.76 6.52 9.85
C PHE A 304 4.52 5.32 8.92
N VAL A 305 3.75 4.34 9.40
CA VAL A 305 3.47 3.04 8.77
C VAL A 305 1.99 2.69 8.84
N THR A 306 1.57 1.63 8.14
CA THR A 306 0.26 1.01 8.37
C THR A 306 0.33 0.07 9.57
N SER A 307 -0.82 -0.29 10.14
CA SER A 307 -0.90 -1.20 11.28
C SER A 307 -0.92 -2.69 10.88
N SER A 308 -0.50 -3.00 9.67
CA SER A 308 -0.45 -4.36 9.12
C SER A 308 0.94 -4.67 8.54
N ASN A 309 1.14 -5.91 8.12
CA ASN A 309 2.36 -6.37 7.48
C ASN A 309 2.15 -6.58 5.97
N PRO A 310 2.45 -5.59 5.12
CA PRO A 310 2.35 -5.70 3.66
C PRO A 310 3.43 -6.58 3.01
N SER A 311 4.43 -7.00 3.76
CA SER A 311 5.50 -7.90 3.31
C SER A 311 5.03 -9.34 3.14
N LEU A 312 5.85 -10.19 2.51
CA LEU A 312 5.55 -11.61 2.27
C LEU A 312 5.24 -12.37 3.57
N GLY A 313 5.90 -12.03 4.68
CA GLY A 313 5.59 -12.59 6.00
C GLY A 313 4.12 -12.38 6.40
N GLY A 314 3.59 -11.17 6.16
CA GLY A 314 2.18 -10.84 6.37
C GLY A 314 1.24 -11.57 5.40
N VAL A 315 1.66 -11.84 4.18
CA VAL A 315 0.92 -12.68 3.23
C VAL A 315 0.77 -14.10 3.78
N CYS A 316 1.87 -14.71 4.20
CA CYS A 316 1.87 -16.07 4.72
C CYS A 316 0.94 -16.20 5.94
N SER A 317 1.08 -15.32 6.92
CA SER A 317 0.23 -15.34 8.13
C SER A 317 -1.22 -14.94 7.85
N GLY A 318 -1.44 -14.05 6.90
CA GLY A 318 -2.76 -13.50 6.54
C GLY A 318 -3.65 -14.44 5.73
N LEU A 319 -3.06 -15.48 5.10
CA LEU A 319 -3.78 -16.51 4.34
C LEU A 319 -3.64 -17.91 4.94
N GLY A 320 -2.68 -18.13 5.85
CA GLY A 320 -2.32 -19.46 6.31
C GLY A 320 -1.67 -20.30 5.20
N LEU A 321 -0.92 -19.65 4.30
CA LEU A 321 -0.22 -20.29 3.19
C LEU A 321 1.29 -20.31 3.49
N ALA A 322 1.91 -21.49 3.39
CA ALA A 322 3.32 -21.66 3.73
C ALA A 322 4.25 -20.91 2.73
N PRO A 323 5.37 -20.31 3.19
CA PRO A 323 6.23 -19.48 2.34
C PRO A 323 6.86 -20.24 1.16
N ASN A 324 7.12 -21.51 1.29
CA ASN A 324 7.69 -22.36 0.23
C ASN A 324 6.72 -22.69 -0.91
N LYS A 325 5.47 -22.21 -0.84
CA LYS A 325 4.47 -22.36 -1.91
C LYS A 325 4.50 -21.20 -2.91
N PHE A 326 5.18 -20.10 -2.57
CA PHE A 326 5.28 -18.94 -3.45
C PHE A 326 6.38 -19.16 -4.50
N GLU A 327 5.98 -19.35 -5.75
CA GLU A 327 6.90 -19.53 -6.88
C GLU A 327 7.22 -18.20 -7.56
N THR A 328 6.30 -17.25 -7.51
CA THR A 328 6.46 -15.91 -8.09
C THR A 328 6.11 -14.84 -7.06
N ILE A 329 7.04 -13.91 -6.83
CA ILE A 329 6.84 -12.77 -5.94
C ILE A 329 7.24 -11.51 -6.71
N ILE A 330 6.25 -10.71 -7.12
CA ILE A 330 6.46 -9.51 -7.92
C ILE A 330 6.47 -8.28 -7.03
N GLY A 331 7.61 -7.60 -6.98
CA GLY A 331 7.74 -6.30 -6.36
C GLY A 331 7.30 -5.20 -7.32
N VAL A 332 6.30 -4.39 -6.92
CA VAL A 332 5.87 -3.26 -7.75
C VAL A 332 6.56 -1.99 -7.25
N ALA A 333 7.30 -1.34 -8.13
CA ALA A 333 7.97 -0.06 -7.91
C ALA A 333 7.57 0.95 -8.98
N LYS A 334 7.44 2.22 -8.66
CA LYS A 334 7.41 3.28 -9.66
C LYS A 334 8.83 3.60 -10.14
N ALA A 335 8.96 4.08 -11.36
CA ALA A 335 10.21 4.60 -11.89
C ALA A 335 10.72 5.85 -11.12
N TYR A 336 9.92 6.39 -10.24
CA TYR A 336 10.22 7.40 -9.23
C TYR A 336 9.56 6.97 -7.92
N THR A 337 9.65 7.75 -6.87
CA THR A 337 9.04 7.39 -5.59
C THR A 337 7.94 8.39 -5.23
N THR A 338 6.88 7.91 -4.56
CA THR A 338 5.85 8.78 -3.98
C THR A 338 5.57 8.37 -2.55
N ARG A 339 5.23 9.35 -1.71
CA ARG A 339 4.82 9.13 -0.32
C ARG A 339 3.60 9.98 0.03
N VAL A 340 2.69 9.42 0.79
CA VAL A 340 1.58 10.13 1.42
C VAL A 340 1.86 10.26 2.91
N GLY A 341 1.51 11.42 3.49
CA GLY A 341 1.67 11.67 4.93
C GLY A 341 3.08 12.08 5.34
N SER A 342 3.29 12.08 6.66
CA SER A 342 4.52 12.52 7.31
C SER A 342 5.62 11.44 7.29
N GLY A 343 6.77 11.77 7.86
CA GLY A 343 7.94 10.92 7.99
C GLY A 343 9.04 11.22 6.95
N PRO A 344 10.24 10.68 7.17
CA PRO A 344 11.41 10.95 6.34
C PRO A 344 11.24 10.42 4.92
N TYR A 345 11.76 11.18 3.98
CA TYR A 345 11.71 10.86 2.56
C TYR A 345 13.00 11.31 1.88
N PRO A 346 14.08 10.52 1.95
CA PRO A 346 15.42 10.94 1.57
C PRO A 346 15.53 11.50 0.15
N THR A 347 14.88 10.88 -0.83
CA THR A 347 14.95 11.28 -2.23
C THR A 347 13.92 12.34 -2.64
N GLU A 348 13.23 12.99 -1.68
CA GLU A 348 12.16 13.95 -1.96
C GLU A 348 12.61 15.10 -2.85
N LEU A 349 11.75 15.46 -3.79
CA LEU A 349 11.91 16.58 -4.72
C LEU A 349 11.03 17.75 -4.32
N PHE A 350 11.51 18.95 -4.59
CA PHE A 350 10.81 20.20 -4.33
C PHE A 350 10.86 21.11 -5.57
N GLY A 351 9.96 22.10 -5.60
CA GLY A 351 9.88 23.07 -6.70
C GLY A 351 9.25 22.51 -7.97
N ASP A 352 9.57 23.15 -9.11
CA ASP A 352 8.86 22.93 -10.38
C ASP A 352 8.91 21.47 -10.85
N LEU A 353 10.06 20.80 -10.72
CA LEU A 353 10.20 19.39 -11.13
C LEU A 353 9.24 18.46 -10.36
N ALA A 354 9.06 18.70 -9.06
CA ALA A 354 8.11 17.90 -8.26
C ALA A 354 6.67 18.17 -8.67
N GLU A 355 6.33 19.43 -8.99
CA GLU A 355 4.99 19.79 -9.45
C GLU A 355 4.69 19.20 -10.83
N ASP A 356 5.65 19.26 -11.77
CA ASP A 356 5.53 18.71 -13.11
C ASP A 356 5.32 17.18 -13.05
N LEU A 357 6.16 16.45 -12.31
CA LEU A 357 6.02 15.00 -12.13
C LEU A 357 4.69 14.64 -11.43
N ARG A 358 4.22 15.46 -10.49
CA ARG A 358 2.93 15.26 -9.84
C ARG A 358 1.79 15.41 -10.83
N ALA A 359 1.85 16.41 -11.69
CA ALA A 359 0.84 16.68 -12.72
C ALA A 359 0.82 15.57 -13.79
N ILE A 360 1.99 15.23 -14.35
CA ILE A 360 2.15 14.19 -15.37
C ILE A 360 1.71 12.82 -14.82
N GLY A 361 2.16 12.50 -13.60
CA GLY A 361 1.84 11.23 -12.95
C GLY A 361 0.46 11.16 -12.31
N TYR A 362 -0.36 12.23 -12.31
CA TYR A 362 -1.63 12.29 -11.56
C TYR A 362 -1.46 11.86 -10.10
N GLU A 363 -0.40 12.36 -9.43
CA GLU A 363 -0.02 11.93 -8.08
C GLU A 363 -0.83 12.65 -7.00
N TYR A 364 -2.11 12.28 -6.93
CA TYR A 364 -3.08 12.74 -5.95
C TYR A 364 -3.74 11.55 -5.26
N GLY A 365 -4.05 11.70 -3.99
CA GLY A 365 -4.70 10.65 -3.21
C GLY A 365 -6.09 10.31 -3.77
N THR A 366 -6.34 9.03 -4.05
CA THR A 366 -7.59 8.57 -4.68
C THR A 366 -8.84 8.94 -3.85
N THR A 367 -8.72 8.93 -2.53
CA THR A 367 -9.83 9.20 -1.61
C THR A 367 -9.87 10.65 -1.15
N THR A 368 -8.71 11.27 -0.90
CA THR A 368 -8.61 12.58 -0.26
C THR A 368 -8.27 13.72 -1.23
N GLY A 369 -7.85 13.39 -2.46
CA GLY A 369 -7.34 14.37 -3.43
C GLY A 369 -6.04 15.07 -3.00
N ARG A 370 -5.43 14.70 -1.88
CA ARG A 370 -4.19 15.33 -1.40
C ARG A 370 -3.04 15.08 -2.36
N PRO A 371 -2.20 16.09 -2.65
CA PRO A 371 -1.01 15.89 -3.46
C PRO A 371 -0.04 14.94 -2.76
N ARG A 372 0.52 14.00 -3.51
CA ARG A 372 1.58 13.12 -3.03
C ARG A 372 2.92 13.84 -3.05
N ARG A 373 3.77 13.55 -2.08
CA ARG A 373 5.20 13.89 -2.10
C ARG A 373 5.87 13.06 -3.19
N ILE A 374 6.77 13.65 -3.94
CA ILE A 374 7.47 13.05 -5.09
C ILE A 374 8.96 13.00 -4.78
N GLY A 375 9.63 11.95 -5.21
CA GLY A 375 11.08 11.80 -5.08
C GLY A 375 11.68 10.95 -6.20
N TRP A 376 13.00 11.03 -6.38
CA TRP A 376 13.71 10.11 -7.27
C TRP A 376 13.58 8.66 -6.79
N LEU A 377 13.78 7.70 -7.70
CA LEU A 377 13.83 6.28 -7.33
C LEU A 377 14.92 6.05 -6.27
N ASP A 378 14.51 5.43 -5.17
CA ASP A 378 15.38 5.11 -4.03
C ASP A 378 15.74 3.63 -4.04
N MET A 379 16.95 3.31 -4.48
CA MET A 379 17.43 1.94 -4.55
C MET A 379 17.81 1.37 -3.19
N VAL A 380 18.12 2.22 -2.20
CA VAL A 380 18.37 1.73 -0.84
C VAL A 380 17.10 1.15 -0.24
N ALA A 381 15.97 1.87 -0.39
CA ALA A 381 14.66 1.41 0.05
C ALA A 381 14.17 0.21 -0.78
N LEU A 382 14.34 0.22 -2.11
CA LEU A 382 13.94 -0.88 -2.98
C LEU A 382 14.72 -2.17 -2.68
N ASN A 383 16.03 -2.07 -2.46
CA ASN A 383 16.87 -3.22 -2.09
C ASN A 383 16.53 -3.78 -0.72
N PHE A 384 16.20 -2.91 0.22
CA PHE A 384 15.72 -3.33 1.54
C PHE A 384 14.40 -4.11 1.40
N ALA A 385 13.45 -3.59 0.62
CA ALA A 385 12.20 -4.29 0.33
C ALA A 385 12.44 -5.64 -0.38
N SER A 386 13.38 -5.71 -1.32
CA SER A 386 13.73 -6.94 -2.03
C SER A 386 14.29 -8.01 -1.09
N LYS A 387 15.15 -7.62 -0.14
CA LYS A 387 15.70 -8.54 0.88
C LYS A 387 14.62 -9.13 1.79
N ILE A 388 13.61 -8.32 2.17
CA ILE A 388 12.53 -8.76 3.05
C ILE A 388 11.57 -9.71 2.34
N ASN A 389 11.25 -9.41 1.06
CA ASN A 389 10.21 -10.12 0.33
C ASN A 389 10.74 -11.24 -0.58
N GLY A 390 12.02 -11.25 -0.92
CA GLY A 390 12.58 -12.20 -1.88
C GLY A 390 11.95 -12.06 -3.26
N PHE A 391 11.83 -10.83 -3.80
CA PHE A 391 11.24 -10.61 -5.11
C PHE A 391 11.92 -11.45 -6.19
N THR A 392 11.13 -12.18 -6.97
CA THR A 392 11.58 -12.90 -8.14
C THR A 392 11.62 -12.01 -9.38
N HIS A 393 10.72 -11.03 -9.42
CA HIS A 393 10.60 -10.06 -10.51
C HIS A 393 10.21 -8.69 -9.96
N LEU A 394 10.54 -7.65 -10.72
CA LEU A 394 10.04 -6.29 -10.51
C LEU A 394 9.07 -5.89 -11.63
N ASN A 395 8.06 -5.13 -11.24
CA ASN A 395 7.21 -4.36 -12.13
C ASN A 395 7.53 -2.88 -11.93
N ILE A 396 8.18 -2.26 -12.92
CA ILE A 396 8.45 -0.82 -12.90
C ILE A 396 7.28 -0.10 -13.55
N THR A 397 6.54 0.68 -12.77
CA THR A 397 5.37 1.43 -13.23
C THR A 397 5.71 2.88 -13.55
N LYS A 398 4.90 3.51 -14.40
CA LYS A 398 4.98 4.95 -14.70
C LYS A 398 6.34 5.41 -15.26
N LEU A 399 6.97 4.56 -16.05
CA LEU A 399 8.21 4.94 -16.72
C LEU A 399 7.97 6.06 -17.75
N ASP A 400 6.79 6.09 -18.37
CA ASP A 400 6.29 7.14 -19.25
C ASP A 400 6.32 8.55 -18.63
N CYS A 401 6.16 8.66 -17.32
CA CYS A 401 6.18 9.95 -16.63
C CYS A 401 7.56 10.65 -16.68
N LEU A 402 8.63 9.91 -16.98
CA LEU A 402 10.01 10.43 -17.07
C LEU A 402 10.42 10.77 -18.51
N SER A 403 9.50 10.69 -19.49
CA SER A 403 9.78 10.77 -20.92
C SER A 403 10.41 12.08 -21.38
N GLU A 404 10.09 13.20 -20.73
CA GLU A 404 10.53 14.53 -21.13
C GLU A 404 11.77 15.04 -20.35
N LEU A 405 12.32 14.20 -19.46
CA LEU A 405 13.47 14.60 -18.64
C LEU A 405 14.77 14.43 -19.40
N ASP A 406 15.66 15.45 -19.36
CA ASP A 406 17.01 15.40 -19.92
C ASP A 406 17.92 14.48 -19.10
N GLU A 407 17.75 14.49 -17.77
CA GLU A 407 18.53 13.71 -16.80
C GLU A 407 17.59 13.09 -15.75
N ILE A 408 17.87 11.86 -15.39
CA ILE A 408 17.12 11.10 -14.38
C ILE A 408 18.10 10.67 -13.30
N LYS A 409 17.76 10.91 -12.03
CA LYS A 409 18.60 10.49 -10.90
C LYS A 409 18.04 9.27 -10.21
N ILE A 410 18.94 8.41 -9.74
CA ILE A 410 18.64 7.24 -8.91
C ILE A 410 19.44 7.39 -7.61
N GLY A 411 18.79 7.31 -6.45
CA GLY A 411 19.44 7.26 -5.16
C GLY A 411 20.06 5.88 -4.94
N VAL A 412 21.39 5.77 -4.98
CA VAL A 412 22.11 4.48 -4.95
C VAL A 412 22.68 4.12 -3.58
N ALA A 413 22.90 5.13 -2.73
CA ALA A 413 23.40 4.96 -1.36
C ALA A 413 23.00 6.16 -0.50
N TYR A 414 23.16 6.03 0.81
CA TYR A 414 23.03 7.10 1.77
C TYR A 414 24.40 7.42 2.39
N LYS A 415 24.68 8.71 2.56
CA LYS A 415 25.80 9.17 3.37
C LYS A 415 25.26 9.60 4.72
N LEU A 416 25.71 8.94 5.78
CA LEU A 416 25.36 9.21 7.17
C LEU A 416 26.06 10.46 7.71
N GLN A 417 25.62 10.96 8.87
CA GLN A 417 26.20 12.16 9.49
C GLN A 417 27.69 12.04 9.84
N ASP A 418 28.18 10.82 10.12
CA ASP A 418 29.59 10.53 10.37
C ASP A 418 30.44 10.46 9.09
N GLY A 419 29.81 10.63 7.92
CA GLY A 419 30.45 10.54 6.60
C GLY A 419 30.48 9.13 6.02
N THR A 420 30.01 8.11 6.72
CA THR A 420 29.91 6.73 6.22
C THR A 420 28.91 6.66 5.06
N VAL A 421 29.31 6.03 3.95
CA VAL A 421 28.41 5.73 2.83
C VAL A 421 27.90 4.30 2.97
N THR A 422 26.57 4.13 2.96
CA THR A 422 25.93 2.84 3.17
C THR A 422 24.81 2.59 2.13
N THR A 423 24.60 1.31 1.81
CA THR A 423 23.42 0.80 1.09
C THR A 423 22.43 0.10 2.01
N ALA A 424 22.70 0.09 3.33
CA ALA A 424 21.75 -0.38 4.31
C ALA A 424 20.72 0.70 4.62
N PHE A 425 19.44 0.29 4.76
CA PHE A 425 18.36 1.20 5.11
C PHE A 425 18.38 1.43 6.63
N PRO A 426 18.53 2.69 7.12
CA PRO A 426 18.56 3.00 8.54
C PRO A 426 17.23 2.67 9.23
N ALA A 427 17.29 2.07 10.40
CA ALA A 427 16.12 1.78 11.22
C ALA A 427 15.64 3.00 12.03
N SER A 428 16.56 3.91 12.41
CA SER A 428 16.22 5.15 13.12
C SER A 428 15.63 6.18 12.16
N ILE A 429 14.49 6.72 12.54
CA ILE A 429 13.84 7.83 11.84
C ILE A 429 14.72 9.08 11.86
N GLU A 430 15.33 9.37 13.00
CA GLU A 430 16.20 10.55 13.19
C GLU A 430 17.47 10.46 12.35
N GLU A 431 17.98 9.25 12.13
CA GLU A 431 19.10 9.03 11.22
C GLU A 431 18.66 9.16 9.76
N LEU A 432 17.51 8.55 9.41
CA LEU A 432 16.97 8.60 8.05
C LEU A 432 16.59 10.02 7.60
N GLU A 433 16.16 10.89 8.53
CA GLU A 433 15.88 12.30 8.25
C GLU A 433 17.13 13.12 7.90
N LYS A 434 18.31 12.64 8.28
CA LYS A 434 19.57 13.38 8.17
C LYS A 434 20.54 12.83 7.13
N VAL A 435 20.16 11.74 6.45
CA VAL A 435 21.03 11.18 5.40
C VAL A 435 21.13 12.14 4.21
N GLU A 436 22.32 12.18 3.60
CA GLU A 436 22.51 12.74 2.27
C GLU A 436 22.42 11.61 1.25
N VAL A 437 21.58 11.78 0.21
CA VAL A 437 21.46 10.76 -0.83
C VAL A 437 22.61 10.86 -1.82
N VAL A 438 23.27 9.74 -2.06
CA VAL A 438 24.24 9.60 -3.14
C VAL A 438 23.49 9.24 -4.42
N TYR A 439 23.53 10.12 -5.41
CA TYR A 439 22.82 9.95 -6.67
C TYR A 439 23.74 9.49 -7.80
N GLU A 440 23.24 8.58 -8.61
CA GLU A 440 23.71 8.32 -9.96
C GLU A 440 22.80 9.06 -10.94
N THR A 441 23.38 9.75 -11.93
CA THR A 441 22.63 10.48 -12.96
C THR A 441 22.71 9.71 -14.28
N LEU A 442 21.57 9.43 -14.85
CA LEU A 442 21.43 8.77 -16.15
C LEU A 442 20.86 9.76 -17.17
N PRO A 443 21.22 9.64 -18.46
CA PRO A 443 20.61 10.45 -19.50
C PRO A 443 19.13 10.05 -19.68
N GLY A 444 18.28 11.04 -19.85
CA GLY A 444 16.89 10.84 -20.24
C GLY A 444 16.77 10.36 -21.69
N TRP A 445 15.56 10.03 -22.09
CA TRP A 445 15.30 9.55 -23.45
C TRP A 445 14.52 10.54 -24.33
N ASN A 446 13.99 11.62 -23.77
CA ASN A 446 13.35 12.73 -24.48
C ASN A 446 12.37 12.31 -25.58
N SER A 447 11.60 11.27 -25.33
CA SER A 447 10.60 10.75 -26.26
C SER A 447 9.44 10.10 -25.52
N ASP A 448 8.22 10.31 -26.03
CA ASP A 448 7.02 9.68 -25.48
C ASP A 448 7.06 8.17 -25.71
N ILE A 449 7.02 7.39 -24.61
CA ILE A 449 6.98 5.94 -24.62
C ILE A 449 5.60 5.36 -24.32
N SER A 450 4.58 6.19 -24.14
CA SER A 450 3.22 5.76 -23.77
C SER A 450 2.57 4.81 -24.79
N GLY A 451 2.97 4.93 -26.06
CA GLY A 451 2.57 4.06 -27.17
C GLY A 451 3.39 2.78 -27.37
N VAL A 452 4.52 2.61 -26.65
CA VAL A 452 5.39 1.44 -26.80
C VAL A 452 4.73 0.19 -26.20
N ARG A 453 4.81 -0.94 -26.91
CA ARG A 453 4.23 -2.24 -26.48
C ARG A 453 5.21 -3.40 -26.60
N ASP A 454 6.39 -3.17 -27.16
CA ASP A 454 7.42 -4.18 -27.35
C ASP A 454 8.75 -3.66 -26.81
N TRP A 455 9.49 -4.47 -26.08
CA TRP A 455 10.78 -4.10 -25.49
C TRP A 455 11.80 -3.61 -26.52
N LYS A 456 11.80 -4.21 -27.73
CA LYS A 456 12.71 -3.79 -28.79
C LYS A 456 12.51 -2.36 -29.24
N ASP A 457 11.25 -1.86 -29.16
CA ASP A 457 10.87 -0.50 -29.58
C ASP A 457 11.11 0.57 -28.49
N MET A 458 11.56 0.16 -27.29
CA MET A 458 11.92 1.08 -26.22
C MET A 458 13.18 1.85 -26.57
N PRO A 459 13.24 3.19 -26.27
CA PRO A 459 14.46 3.98 -26.41
C PRO A 459 15.63 3.40 -25.63
N GLU A 460 16.84 3.50 -26.19
CA GLU A 460 18.04 2.93 -25.57
C GLU A 460 18.32 3.43 -24.16
N ASN A 461 18.09 4.72 -23.88
CA ASN A 461 18.29 5.26 -22.54
C ASN A 461 17.23 4.76 -21.56
N ALA A 462 15.99 4.53 -22.00
CA ALA A 462 14.95 3.91 -21.18
C ALA A 462 15.30 2.44 -20.86
N LYS A 463 15.85 1.69 -21.84
CA LYS A 463 16.37 0.34 -21.60
C LYS A 463 17.51 0.35 -20.59
N LYS A 464 18.49 1.28 -20.74
CA LYS A 464 19.60 1.44 -19.79
C LYS A 464 19.13 1.77 -18.39
N TYR A 465 18.10 2.62 -18.24
CA TYR A 465 17.50 2.91 -16.96
C TYR A 465 16.96 1.64 -16.29
N VAL A 466 16.16 0.84 -17.01
CA VAL A 466 15.59 -0.42 -16.50
C VAL A 466 16.69 -1.42 -16.16
N GLN A 467 17.69 -1.58 -17.02
CA GLN A 467 18.85 -2.47 -16.78
C GLN A 467 19.64 -2.00 -15.54
N ARG A 468 19.81 -0.70 -15.37
CA ARG A 468 20.50 -0.16 -14.19
C ARG A 468 19.76 -0.43 -12.89
N VAL A 469 18.42 -0.37 -12.90
CA VAL A 469 17.59 -0.77 -11.76
C VAL A 469 17.79 -2.25 -11.44
N GLU A 470 17.84 -3.13 -12.44
CA GLU A 470 18.13 -4.57 -12.25
C GLU A 470 19.51 -4.81 -11.61
N GLU A 471 20.54 -4.19 -12.16
CA GLU A 471 21.91 -4.29 -11.60
C GLU A 471 21.95 -3.85 -10.14
N LEU A 472 21.36 -2.69 -9.85
CA LEU A 472 21.32 -2.13 -8.51
C LEU A 472 20.43 -2.94 -7.54
N SER A 473 19.45 -3.69 -8.04
CA SER A 473 18.60 -4.58 -7.24
C SER A 473 19.23 -5.95 -6.95
N GLY A 474 20.49 -6.14 -7.34
CA GLY A 474 21.17 -7.44 -7.19
C GLY A 474 20.74 -8.47 -8.23
N GLY A 475 20.26 -8.03 -9.39
CA GLY A 475 19.88 -8.88 -10.52
C GLY A 475 18.42 -9.34 -10.47
N VAL A 476 17.57 -8.72 -9.66
CA VAL A 476 16.12 -9.00 -9.73
C VAL A 476 15.57 -8.46 -11.05
N GLU A 477 15.03 -9.33 -11.89
CA GLU A 477 14.58 -9.01 -13.23
C GLU A 477 13.42 -8.01 -13.24
N CYS A 478 13.57 -6.86 -13.92
CA CYS A 478 12.50 -5.92 -14.22
C CYS A 478 11.68 -6.43 -15.42
N ARG A 479 10.84 -7.40 -15.18
CA ARG A 479 10.10 -8.09 -16.25
C ARG A 479 8.98 -7.28 -16.85
N PHE A 480 8.31 -6.48 -16.04
CA PHE A 480 7.09 -5.76 -16.42
C PHE A 480 7.31 -4.26 -16.32
N ILE A 481 7.11 -3.54 -17.44
CA ILE A 481 7.38 -2.11 -17.53
C ILE A 481 6.09 -1.38 -17.89
N GLY A 482 5.56 -0.62 -16.94
CA GLY A 482 4.36 0.21 -17.15
C GLY A 482 4.70 1.51 -17.86
N VAL A 483 4.07 1.73 -19.01
CA VAL A 483 4.28 2.88 -19.89
C VAL A 483 3.00 3.71 -20.09
N GLY A 484 2.04 3.59 -19.19
CA GLY A 484 0.77 4.33 -19.24
C GLY A 484 -0.30 3.75 -18.32
N PRO A 485 -1.49 4.36 -18.20
CA PRO A 485 -2.54 3.93 -17.29
C PRO A 485 -3.34 2.71 -17.79
N GLY A 486 -3.45 2.49 -19.10
CA GLY A 486 -4.23 1.41 -19.72
C GLY A 486 -3.68 0.02 -19.40
N ARG A 487 -4.53 -1.01 -19.47
CA ARG A 487 -4.12 -2.41 -19.31
C ARG A 487 -3.06 -2.84 -20.32
N ASP A 488 -3.23 -2.40 -21.56
CA ASP A 488 -2.32 -2.66 -22.68
C ASP A 488 -1.00 -1.86 -22.59
N ALA A 489 -0.94 -0.85 -21.71
CA ALA A 489 0.22 0.03 -21.53
C ALA A 489 1.26 -0.62 -20.60
N ILE A 490 1.67 -1.83 -20.95
CA ILE A 490 2.73 -2.59 -20.27
C ILE A 490 3.63 -3.26 -21.30
N VAL A 491 4.91 -3.13 -21.12
CA VAL A 491 5.94 -3.79 -21.94
C VAL A 491 6.51 -4.95 -21.13
N ILE A 492 6.57 -6.12 -21.73
CA ILE A 492 7.20 -7.29 -21.12
C ILE A 492 8.62 -7.39 -21.67
N LYS A 493 9.60 -7.35 -20.77
CA LYS A 493 11.00 -7.58 -21.11
C LYS A 493 11.23 -9.08 -21.30
N PRO A 494 11.89 -9.51 -22.40
CA PRO A 494 12.12 -10.92 -22.69
C PRO A 494 13.10 -11.59 -21.71
#